data_a681abb39f7ee82744eced5ca76ffa1d
#
_entry.id   a681abb39f7ee82744eced5ca76ffa1d
#
_cell.length_a   1.000
_cell.length_b   1.000
_cell.length_c   1.000
_cell.angle_alpha   90.00
_cell.angle_beta   90.00
_cell.angle_gamma   90.00
#
_symmetry.space_group_name_H-M   'P 1'
#
loop_
_entity.id
_entity.type
_entity.pdbx_description
1 polymer ?
#
loop_
_entity_poly.entity_id
_entity_poly.type
_entity_poly.pdbx_seq_one_letter_code
_entity_poly.pdbx_strand_id
1 'polypeptide(L)'
;MMTLQLSGYAPSRVDARRAAELRPLVEHFNIEYCAVLDSGHIEEWPRFFTEDCIYRITARENAELDMPVGLVYAEGRPMLHDRAVAISRTQMFAPRTMTHLLSAPRIVGEDGQEIWAQCNYVLFQTLVEGPTTLHLAGTYHDRFVRDGDELLLRERQVIHE
;
A
#
# COMPACT_ATOMS: atom_id res chain seq x y z
N MET A 1 -17.84 -9.19 9.57
CA MET A 1 -16.89 -8.24 8.95
C MET A 1 -15.60 -8.97 8.58
N MET A 2 -15.12 -8.73 7.36
CA MET A 2 -13.83 -9.27 6.94
C MET A 2 -12.68 -8.52 7.62
N THR A 3 -11.65 -9.26 8.01
CA THR A 3 -10.39 -8.70 8.49
C THR A 3 -9.27 -9.06 7.51
N LEU A 4 -8.21 -8.28 7.50
CA LEU A 4 -7.04 -8.60 6.70
C LEU A 4 -6.31 -9.81 7.28
N GLN A 5 -6.00 -10.77 6.42
CA GLN A 5 -5.12 -11.89 6.76
C GLN A 5 -3.73 -11.56 6.24
N LEU A 6 -2.80 -11.33 7.13
CA LEU A 6 -1.46 -10.80 6.81
C LEU A 6 -0.43 -11.90 6.55
N SER A 7 -0.77 -13.15 6.78
CA SER A 7 0.10 -14.29 6.53
C SER A 7 -0.70 -15.48 6.01
N GLY A 8 -0.01 -16.38 5.30
CA GLY A 8 -0.62 -17.58 4.74
C GLY A 8 -1.55 -17.29 3.56
N TYR A 9 -2.22 -18.32 3.10
CA TYR A 9 -3.15 -18.25 1.98
C TYR A 9 -4.58 -17.92 2.45
N ALA A 10 -5.12 -16.81 1.94
CA ALA A 10 -6.51 -16.45 2.13
C ALA A 10 -7.28 -16.72 0.82
N PRO A 11 -8.24 -17.66 0.80
CA PRO A 11 -9.05 -17.90 -0.40
C PRO A 11 -9.87 -16.64 -0.76
N SER A 12 -9.99 -16.38 -2.05
CA SER A 12 -10.88 -15.31 -2.51
C SER A 12 -12.35 -15.68 -2.22
N ARG A 13 -13.11 -14.70 -1.75
CA ARG A 13 -14.54 -14.81 -1.49
C ARG A 13 -15.39 -14.22 -2.60
N VAL A 14 -14.77 -13.78 -3.69
CA VAL A 14 -15.46 -13.34 -4.90
C VAL A 14 -15.14 -14.32 -6.04
N ASP A 15 -16.10 -14.52 -6.94
CA ASP A 15 -15.87 -15.34 -8.12
C ASP A 15 -14.98 -14.63 -9.16
N ALA A 16 -14.51 -15.37 -10.14
CA ALA A 16 -13.59 -14.86 -11.15
C ALA A 16 -14.18 -13.71 -11.97
N ARG A 17 -15.48 -13.74 -12.24
CA ARG A 17 -16.18 -12.70 -12.98
C ARG A 17 -16.19 -11.39 -12.18
N ARG A 18 -16.58 -11.46 -10.90
CA ARG A 18 -16.62 -10.30 -10.03
C ARG A 18 -15.22 -9.74 -9.79
N ALA A 19 -14.23 -10.60 -9.58
CA ALA A 19 -12.84 -10.18 -9.47
C ALA A 19 -12.36 -9.40 -10.69
N ALA A 20 -12.73 -9.87 -11.90
CA ALA A 20 -12.39 -9.19 -13.15
C ALA A 20 -13.05 -7.81 -13.27
N GLU A 21 -14.23 -7.61 -12.70
CA GLU A 21 -14.91 -6.31 -12.67
C GLU A 21 -14.27 -5.34 -11.66
N LEU A 22 -13.81 -5.83 -10.52
CA LEU A 22 -13.23 -5.02 -9.44
C LEU A 22 -11.74 -4.71 -9.64
N ARG A 23 -11.00 -5.60 -10.27
CA ARG A 23 -9.56 -5.49 -10.45
C ARG A 23 -9.13 -4.17 -11.12
N PRO A 24 -9.76 -3.69 -12.19
CA PRO A 24 -9.38 -2.42 -12.81
C PRO A 24 -9.48 -1.21 -11.88
N LEU A 25 -10.41 -1.21 -10.94
CA LEU A 25 -10.55 -0.13 -9.96
C LEU A 25 -9.34 -0.09 -9.02
N VAL A 26 -8.95 -1.23 -8.50
CA VAL A 26 -7.78 -1.35 -7.60
C VAL A 26 -6.48 -1.09 -8.36
N GLU A 27 -6.37 -1.60 -9.57
CA GLU A 27 -5.20 -1.39 -10.43
C GLU A 27 -5.02 0.09 -10.75
N HIS A 28 -6.09 0.79 -11.14
CA HIS A 28 -6.03 2.23 -11.40
C HIS A 28 -5.59 2.99 -10.14
N PHE A 29 -6.16 2.67 -8.99
CA PHE A 29 -5.75 3.28 -7.71
C PHE A 29 -4.25 3.10 -7.47
N ASN A 30 -3.74 1.88 -7.61
CA ASN A 30 -2.35 1.56 -7.37
C ASN A 30 -1.40 2.27 -8.36
N ILE A 31 -1.81 2.41 -9.62
CA ILE A 31 -1.03 3.14 -10.65
C ILE A 31 -0.86 4.60 -10.21
N GLU A 32 -1.96 5.28 -9.85
CA GLU A 32 -1.91 6.68 -9.43
C GLU A 32 -1.14 6.86 -8.11
N TYR A 33 -1.35 5.95 -7.16
CA TYR A 33 -0.64 5.93 -5.89
C TYR A 33 0.88 5.86 -6.07
N CYS A 34 1.34 4.91 -6.87
CA CYS A 34 2.77 4.75 -7.16
C CYS A 34 3.32 5.92 -7.98
N ALA A 35 2.55 6.46 -8.93
CA ALA A 35 2.96 7.62 -9.72
C ALA A 35 3.26 8.83 -8.82
N VAL A 36 2.41 9.08 -7.82
CA VAL A 36 2.63 10.16 -6.85
C VAL A 36 3.89 9.92 -6.02
N LEU A 37 4.05 8.72 -5.48
CA LEU A 37 5.22 8.38 -4.66
C LEU A 37 6.53 8.42 -5.47
N ASP A 38 6.53 7.84 -6.65
CA ASP A 38 7.72 7.73 -7.50
C ASP A 38 8.15 9.08 -8.06
N SER A 39 7.21 10.01 -8.24
CA SER A 39 7.52 11.38 -8.70
C SER A 39 8.01 12.31 -7.57
N GLY A 40 8.04 11.83 -6.34
CA GLY A 40 8.49 12.61 -5.18
C GLY A 40 7.46 13.56 -4.59
N HIS A 41 6.21 13.52 -5.04
CA HIS A 41 5.12 14.35 -4.52
C HIS A 41 4.49 13.73 -3.26
N ILE A 42 5.32 13.45 -2.27
CA ILE A 42 4.91 12.73 -1.05
C ILE A 42 3.83 13.48 -0.25
N GLU A 43 3.73 14.79 -0.38
CA GLU A 43 2.70 15.62 0.24
C GLU A 43 1.29 15.29 -0.25
N GLU A 44 1.17 14.71 -1.44
CA GLU A 44 -0.09 14.26 -2.03
C GLU A 44 -0.52 12.87 -1.52
N TRP A 45 0.38 12.12 -0.91
CA TRP A 45 0.16 10.74 -0.48
C TRP A 45 -1.01 10.58 0.49
N PRO A 46 -1.22 11.43 1.53
CA PRO A 46 -2.32 11.25 2.48
C PRO A 46 -3.71 11.28 1.85
N ARG A 47 -3.88 11.95 0.70
CA ARG A 47 -5.19 12.03 0.05
C ARG A 47 -5.74 10.71 -0.48
N PHE A 48 -4.89 9.68 -0.62
CA PHE A 48 -5.33 8.35 -1.03
C PHE A 48 -6.04 7.57 0.08
N PHE A 49 -6.11 8.12 1.27
CA PHE A 49 -6.58 7.44 2.47
C PHE A 49 -7.85 8.09 3.03
N THR A 50 -8.65 7.28 3.74
CA THR A 50 -9.77 7.81 4.54
C THR A 50 -9.25 8.57 5.75
N GLU A 51 -10.12 9.37 6.39
CA GLU A 51 -9.73 10.13 7.60
C GLU A 51 -9.28 9.23 8.75
N ASP A 52 -9.91 8.06 8.89
CA ASP A 52 -9.68 7.09 9.95
C ASP A 52 -8.79 5.91 9.52
N CYS A 53 -7.92 6.14 8.55
CA CYS A 53 -7.11 5.11 7.93
C CYS A 53 -6.08 4.48 8.89
N ILE A 54 -5.60 3.30 8.49
CA ILE A 54 -4.45 2.63 9.12
C ILE A 54 -3.42 2.34 8.02
N TYR A 55 -2.19 2.75 8.25
CA TYR A 55 -1.04 2.41 7.42
C TYR A 55 0.07 1.82 8.25
N ARG A 56 0.57 0.65 7.84
CA ARG A 56 1.61 -0.05 8.60
C ARG A 56 2.57 -0.75 7.67
N ILE A 57 3.85 -0.70 8.00
CA ILE A 57 4.90 -1.51 7.36
C ILE A 57 5.45 -2.46 8.41
N THR A 58 5.40 -3.76 8.12
CA THR A 58 5.81 -4.81 9.04
C THR A 58 6.63 -5.86 8.28
N ALA A 59 7.67 -6.40 8.91
CA ALA A 59 8.39 -7.56 8.37
C ALA A 59 7.50 -8.79 8.37
N ARG A 60 7.66 -9.67 7.36
CA ARG A 60 6.90 -10.93 7.26
C ARG A 60 6.95 -11.73 8.56
N GLU A 61 8.12 -11.90 9.13
CA GLU A 61 8.32 -12.65 10.37
C GLU A 61 7.43 -12.13 11.51
N ASN A 62 7.37 -10.81 11.68
CA ASN A 62 6.54 -10.20 12.72
C ASN A 62 5.05 -10.37 12.42
N ALA A 63 4.64 -10.30 11.15
CA ALA A 63 3.26 -10.52 10.75
C ALA A 63 2.81 -11.98 10.99
N GLU A 64 3.68 -12.95 10.72
CA GLU A 64 3.41 -14.38 10.96
C GLU A 64 3.28 -14.72 12.46
N LEU A 65 4.01 -14.00 13.31
CA LEU A 65 3.96 -14.17 14.76
C LEU A 65 2.91 -13.27 15.44
N ASP A 66 2.12 -12.56 14.65
CA ASP A 66 1.13 -11.58 15.15
C ASP A 66 1.72 -10.58 16.16
N MET A 67 2.94 -10.15 15.89
CA MET A 67 3.63 -9.19 16.74
C MET A 67 3.22 -7.76 16.37
N PRO A 68 2.89 -6.90 17.34
CA PRO A 68 2.43 -5.53 17.07
C PRO A 68 3.56 -4.57 16.65
N VAL A 69 4.75 -5.06 16.44
CA VAL A 69 5.92 -4.25 16.09
C VAL A 69 6.00 -4.06 14.58
N GLY A 70 6.02 -2.81 14.12
CA GLY A 70 6.19 -2.46 12.71
C GLY A 70 7.31 -1.44 12.53
N LEU A 71 7.85 -1.35 11.31
CA LEU A 71 8.82 -0.31 10.93
C LEU A 71 8.16 1.06 10.85
N VAL A 72 6.92 1.11 10.42
CA VAL A 72 6.11 2.31 10.27
C VAL A 72 4.70 2.00 10.73
N TYR A 73 4.12 2.92 11.47
CA TYR A 73 2.71 2.88 11.84
C TYR A 73 2.13 4.29 11.80
N ALA A 74 0.99 4.44 11.17
CA ALA A 74 0.23 5.67 11.16
C ALA A 74 -1.26 5.36 11.25
N GLU A 75 -1.94 6.02 12.17
CA GLU A 75 -3.37 5.92 12.37
C GLU A 75 -4.00 7.30 12.15
N GLY A 76 -4.85 7.37 11.15
CA GLY A 76 -5.49 8.60 10.73
C GLY A 76 -4.65 9.43 9.75
N ARG A 77 -5.35 10.22 8.94
CA ARG A 77 -4.73 11.07 7.92
C ARG A 77 -3.74 12.10 8.49
N PRO A 78 -3.96 12.71 9.67
CA PRO A 78 -2.98 13.61 10.25
C PRO A 78 -1.61 12.96 10.51
N MET A 79 -1.57 11.72 10.99
CA MET A 79 -0.31 11.00 11.20
C MET A 79 0.39 10.70 9.87
N LEU A 80 -0.37 10.39 8.81
CA LEU A 80 0.19 10.23 7.47
C LEU A 80 0.81 11.51 6.96
N HIS A 81 0.17 12.65 7.18
CA HIS A 81 0.69 13.94 6.81
C HIS A 81 2.02 14.24 7.51
N ASP A 82 2.10 13.99 8.81
CA ASP A 82 3.33 14.15 9.58
C ASP A 82 4.44 13.25 9.05
N ARG A 83 4.08 12.03 8.66
CA ARG A 83 5.01 11.07 8.05
C ARG A 83 5.52 11.57 6.70
N ALA A 84 4.64 12.09 5.86
CA ALA A 84 5.00 12.66 4.57
C ALA A 84 5.99 13.83 4.71
N VAL A 85 5.76 14.69 5.67
CA VAL A 85 6.67 15.81 5.98
C VAL A 85 8.05 15.29 6.43
N ALA A 86 8.08 14.27 7.30
CA ALA A 86 9.33 13.68 7.76
C ALA A 86 10.12 13.02 6.61
N ILE A 87 9.46 12.29 5.72
CA ILE A 87 10.08 11.67 4.54
C ILE A 87 10.64 12.75 3.60
N SER A 88 9.87 13.79 3.33
CA SER A 88 10.30 14.91 2.47
C SER A 88 11.57 15.56 2.97
N ARG A 89 11.69 15.77 4.27
CA ARG A 89 12.91 16.33 4.89
C ARG A 89 14.11 15.39 4.78
N THR A 90 13.89 14.08 4.93
CA THR A 90 14.96 13.08 4.83
C THR A 90 15.53 13.01 3.42
N GLN A 91 14.71 13.12 2.39
CA GLN A 91 15.13 13.09 0.99
C GLN A 91 16.07 14.24 0.62
N MET A 92 16.03 15.36 1.31
CA MET A 92 16.95 16.48 1.09
C MET A 92 18.40 16.11 1.41
N PHE A 93 18.62 15.13 2.30
CA PHE A 93 19.95 14.74 2.75
C PHE A 93 20.49 13.49 2.04
N ALA A 94 19.62 12.71 1.38
CA ALA A 94 19.98 11.49 0.67
C ALA A 94 19.26 11.44 -0.69
N PRO A 95 19.71 12.25 -1.68
CA PRO A 95 19.04 12.33 -2.98
C PRO A 95 18.99 10.96 -3.65
N ARG A 96 17.79 10.50 -3.91
CA ARG A 96 17.54 9.21 -4.55
C ARG A 96 16.18 9.23 -5.23
N THR A 97 16.00 8.35 -6.21
CA THR A 97 14.70 8.08 -6.81
C THR A 97 14.24 6.69 -6.42
N MET A 98 12.96 6.53 -6.27
CA MET A 98 12.33 5.25 -5.96
C MET A 98 11.38 4.89 -7.10
N THR A 99 11.31 3.60 -7.43
CA THR A 99 10.43 3.09 -8.48
C THR A 99 9.70 1.86 -7.97
N HIS A 100 8.36 1.94 -7.95
CA HIS A 100 7.52 0.81 -7.60
C HIS A 100 7.18 -0.02 -8.83
N LEU A 101 7.24 -1.34 -8.69
CA LEU A 101 6.64 -2.30 -9.62
C LEU A 101 5.63 -3.13 -8.85
N LEU A 102 4.41 -3.17 -9.32
CA LEU A 102 3.33 -3.91 -8.69
C LEU A 102 2.83 -5.03 -9.60
N SER A 103 2.45 -6.16 -9.01
CA SER A 103 1.70 -7.19 -9.70
C SER A 103 0.27 -6.72 -9.97
N ALA A 104 -0.46 -7.46 -10.81
CA ALA A 104 -1.91 -7.32 -10.87
C ALA A 104 -2.50 -7.55 -9.48
N PRO A 105 -3.47 -6.73 -9.05
CA PRO A 105 -4.08 -6.92 -7.74
C PRO A 105 -4.96 -8.16 -7.72
N ARG A 106 -4.88 -8.90 -6.63
CA ARG A 106 -5.74 -10.05 -6.35
C ARG A 106 -6.89 -9.59 -5.48
N ILE A 107 -8.12 -9.74 -5.95
CA ILE A 107 -9.32 -9.39 -5.17
C ILE A 107 -9.60 -10.54 -4.20
N VAL A 108 -9.63 -10.23 -2.93
CA VAL A 108 -9.85 -11.22 -1.86
C VAL A 108 -11.32 -11.26 -1.43
N GLY A 109 -11.97 -10.11 -1.42
CA GLY A 109 -13.37 -10.05 -1.00
C GLY A 109 -14.01 -8.70 -1.30
N GLU A 110 -15.32 -8.68 -1.13
CA GLU A 110 -16.15 -7.47 -1.25
C GLU A 110 -17.26 -7.54 -0.21
N ASP A 111 -17.55 -6.43 0.43
CA ASP A 111 -18.65 -6.31 1.37
C ASP A 111 -19.20 -4.88 1.35
N GLY A 112 -20.37 -4.70 0.72
CA GLY A 112 -20.96 -3.37 0.53
C GLY A 112 -20.06 -2.44 -0.26
N GLN A 113 -19.59 -1.38 0.36
CA GLN A 113 -18.71 -0.38 -0.25
C GLN A 113 -17.21 -0.71 -0.10
N GLU A 114 -16.89 -1.80 0.57
CA GLU A 114 -15.51 -2.18 0.86
C GLU A 114 -15.00 -3.27 -0.07
N ILE A 115 -13.73 -3.18 -0.46
CA ILE A 115 -13.02 -4.15 -1.29
C ILE A 115 -11.73 -4.52 -0.56
N TRP A 116 -11.47 -5.84 -0.42
CA TRP A 116 -10.21 -6.38 0.09
C TRP A 116 -9.38 -6.89 -1.08
N ALA A 117 -8.12 -6.49 -1.12
CA ALA A 117 -7.20 -6.88 -2.19
C ALA A 117 -5.79 -7.11 -1.66
N GLN A 118 -5.03 -7.88 -2.42
CA GLN A 118 -3.61 -8.11 -2.20
C GLN A 118 -2.86 -7.77 -3.48
N CYS A 119 -1.64 -7.23 -3.34
CA CYS A 119 -0.79 -6.90 -4.47
C CYS A 119 0.67 -7.08 -4.06
N ASN A 120 1.43 -7.83 -4.85
CA ASN A 120 2.87 -7.91 -4.65
C ASN A 120 3.53 -6.61 -5.12
N TYR A 121 4.55 -6.18 -4.41
CA TYR A 121 5.32 -4.99 -4.78
C TYR A 121 6.81 -5.25 -4.75
N VAL A 122 7.50 -4.52 -5.60
CA VAL A 122 8.96 -4.40 -5.58
C VAL A 122 9.29 -2.92 -5.62
N LEU A 123 10.18 -2.49 -4.77
CA LEU A 123 10.65 -1.11 -4.70
C LEU A 123 12.13 -1.06 -5.03
N PHE A 124 12.47 -0.39 -6.14
CA PHE A 124 13.85 -0.12 -6.52
C PHE A 124 14.29 1.25 -6.02
N GLN A 125 15.56 1.36 -5.66
CA GLN A 125 16.20 2.60 -5.30
C GLN A 125 17.31 2.90 -6.29
N THR A 126 17.33 4.11 -6.81
CA THR A 126 18.42 4.62 -7.68
C THR A 126 19.08 5.80 -7.00
N LEU A 127 20.34 5.70 -6.72
CA LEU A 127 21.14 6.81 -6.19
C LEU A 127 21.49 7.77 -7.32
N VAL A 128 21.61 9.05 -7.02
CA VAL A 128 21.90 10.09 -8.03
C VAL A 128 23.19 9.81 -8.82
N GLU A 129 24.20 9.28 -8.16
CA GLU A 129 25.47 8.92 -8.78
C GLU A 129 25.84 7.44 -8.52
N GLY A 130 24.85 6.58 -8.53
CA GLY A 130 25.04 5.17 -8.21
C GLY A 130 24.13 4.23 -8.96
N PRO A 131 24.23 2.93 -8.68
CA PRO A 131 23.41 1.94 -9.34
C PRO A 131 21.95 1.96 -8.85
N THR A 132 21.07 1.38 -9.65
CA THR A 132 19.73 0.98 -9.21
C THR A 132 19.82 -0.35 -8.49
N THR A 133 19.29 -0.42 -7.29
CA THR A 133 19.26 -1.63 -6.47
C THR A 133 17.86 -1.97 -6.00
N LEU A 134 17.62 -3.25 -5.73
CA LEU A 134 16.41 -3.68 -5.05
C LEU A 134 16.45 -3.18 -3.61
N HIS A 135 15.44 -2.40 -3.22
CA HIS A 135 15.35 -1.84 -1.88
C HIS A 135 14.44 -2.65 -0.96
N LEU A 136 13.21 -2.93 -1.41
CA LEU A 136 12.23 -3.74 -0.68
C LEU A 136 11.39 -4.56 -1.64
N ALA A 137 10.89 -5.68 -1.15
CA ALA A 137 9.90 -6.50 -1.84
C ALA A 137 8.91 -7.06 -0.81
N GLY A 138 7.68 -7.28 -1.20
CA GLY A 138 6.67 -7.82 -0.31
C GLY A 138 5.28 -7.78 -0.89
N THR A 139 4.29 -7.64 -0.01
CA THR A 139 2.88 -7.67 -0.37
C THR A 139 2.13 -6.56 0.34
N TYR A 140 1.26 -5.88 -0.39
CA TYR A 140 0.24 -5.01 0.16
C TYR A 140 -1.00 -5.85 0.49
N HIS A 141 -1.50 -5.69 1.70
CA HIS A 141 -2.80 -6.19 2.12
C HIS A 141 -3.69 -4.98 2.36
N ASP A 142 -4.73 -4.84 1.54
CA ASP A 142 -5.49 -3.61 1.45
C ASP A 142 -6.96 -3.80 1.74
N ARG A 143 -7.53 -2.77 2.36
CA ARG A 143 -8.96 -2.57 2.49
C ARG A 143 -9.31 -1.21 1.91
N PHE A 144 -10.05 -1.25 0.81
CA PHE A 144 -10.51 -0.05 0.12
C PHE A 144 -11.96 0.25 0.47
N VAL A 145 -12.31 1.52 0.39
CA VAL A 145 -13.69 2.00 0.49
C VAL A 145 -14.02 2.77 -0.77
N ARG A 146 -15.22 2.57 -1.32
CA ARG A 146 -15.70 3.35 -2.46
C ARG A 146 -15.99 4.77 -2.02
N ASP A 147 -15.54 5.72 -2.81
CA ASP A 147 -15.81 7.16 -2.68
C ASP A 147 -16.27 7.69 -4.04
N GLY A 148 -17.58 7.59 -4.30
CA GLY A 148 -18.12 7.83 -5.64
C GLY A 148 -17.59 6.81 -6.65
N ASP A 149 -16.97 7.29 -7.72
CA ASP A 149 -16.34 6.45 -8.76
C ASP A 149 -14.90 6.05 -8.44
N GLU A 150 -14.36 6.55 -7.34
CA GLU A 150 -12.98 6.32 -6.93
C GLU A 150 -12.90 5.42 -5.71
N LEU A 151 -11.66 5.05 -5.34
CA LEU A 151 -11.37 4.29 -4.13
C LEU A 151 -10.51 5.12 -3.19
N LEU A 152 -10.70 4.91 -1.89
CA LEU A 152 -9.79 5.36 -0.85
C LEU A 152 -9.31 4.16 -0.02
N LEU A 153 -8.09 4.22 0.48
CA LEU A 153 -7.57 3.22 1.40
C LEU A 153 -8.06 3.50 2.81
N ARG A 154 -8.78 2.55 3.37
CA ARG A 154 -9.08 2.52 4.79
C ARG A 154 -7.95 1.88 5.58
N GLU A 155 -7.29 0.88 4.99
CA GLU A 155 -6.16 0.21 5.60
C GLU A 155 -5.21 -0.32 4.52
N ARG A 156 -3.93 -0.09 4.70
CA ARG A 156 -2.85 -0.73 3.93
C ARG A 156 -1.82 -1.28 4.89
N GLN A 157 -1.68 -2.59 4.88
CA GLN A 157 -0.62 -3.30 5.58
C GLN A 157 0.43 -3.69 4.56
N VAL A 158 1.62 -3.13 4.68
CA VAL A 158 2.75 -3.43 3.82
C VAL A 158 3.61 -4.47 4.53
N ILE A 159 3.61 -5.68 4.01
CA ILE A 159 4.42 -6.78 4.56
C ILE A 159 5.65 -6.93 3.69
N HIS A 160 6.84 -6.68 4.24
CA HIS A 160 8.09 -6.84 3.50
C HIS A 160 8.84 -8.10 3.90
N GLU A 161 9.60 -8.64 2.94
CA GLU A 161 10.48 -9.79 3.13
C GLU A 161 11.70 -9.46 4.01
#